data_a071e644f5d587cd8656a7973b71133f
#
_entry.id   a071e644f5d587cd8656a7973b71133f
#
_cell.length_a   1.000
_cell.length_b   1.000
_cell.length_c   1.000
_cell.angle_alpha   90.00
_cell.angle_beta   90.00
_cell.angle_gamma   90.00
#
_symmetry.space_group_name_H-M   'P 1'
#
loop_
_entity.id
_entity.type
_entity.pdbx_description
1 polymer ?
#
loop_
_entity_poly.entity_id
_entity_poly.type
_entity_poly.pdbx_seq_one_letter_code
_entity_poly.pdbx_strand_id
1 'polypeptide(L)'
;MALWRIDEEETPLASLCTVAEQQEAAAFAAPRRRLEYLAWHALLHALLPEAHAAHDPEGGPVLVFPSSGQNTPANIPGGLPHRQNCIRPDTGLHKNARSENIPFQHTRFGDPLQTGEFAPLRHIGVSHAHGYAAVILSAQPCAVDIEPADSDFSRAARRFISPQEQALQPCALPEALFPALVWCAKEAVYKWVRISGLSLLHDIRITEIHPETTRTNPSGTGFPALEAFHRLTVTAAGKTLQLHGFTVEGICCVYGIG
;
A
#
# COMPACT_ATOMS: atom_id res chain seq x y z
N MET A 1 4.03 -5.37 -2.32
CA MET A 1 3.65 -3.98 -2.02
C MET A 1 4.81 -3.06 -2.34
N ALA A 2 4.55 -1.87 -2.83
CA ALA A 2 5.55 -0.81 -3.02
C ALA A 2 5.02 0.49 -2.43
N LEU A 3 5.94 1.30 -1.90
CA LEU A 3 5.71 2.66 -1.42
C LEU A 3 6.66 3.59 -2.16
N TRP A 4 6.18 4.70 -2.64
CA TRP A 4 6.93 5.68 -3.42
C TRP A 4 6.77 7.07 -2.81
N ARG A 5 7.92 7.73 -2.52
CA ARG A 5 7.93 9.15 -2.19
C ARG A 5 7.92 9.94 -3.50
N ILE A 6 6.95 10.83 -3.64
CA ILE A 6 6.72 11.61 -4.85
C ILE A 6 7.58 12.88 -4.76
N ASP A 7 8.77 12.81 -5.33
CA ASP A 7 9.71 13.95 -5.42
C ASP A 7 9.74 14.53 -6.84
N GLU A 8 9.01 13.90 -7.78
CA GLU A 8 8.98 14.27 -9.18
C GLU A 8 7.95 15.36 -9.45
N GLU A 9 8.19 16.10 -10.55
CA GLU A 9 7.19 16.98 -11.14
C GLU A 9 6.13 16.18 -11.93
N GLU A 10 5.05 16.85 -12.30
CA GLU A 10 3.89 16.24 -12.98
C GLU A 10 4.28 15.61 -14.35
N THR A 11 5.12 16.30 -15.14
CA THR A 11 5.48 15.86 -16.49
C THR A 11 6.25 14.52 -16.52
N PRO A 12 7.29 14.28 -15.71
CA PRO A 12 7.93 12.98 -15.62
C PRO A 12 6.98 11.86 -15.22
N LEU A 13 6.10 12.08 -14.22
CA LEU A 13 5.12 11.09 -13.80
C LEU A 13 4.10 10.78 -14.89
N ALA A 14 3.58 11.81 -15.57
CA ALA A 14 2.64 11.64 -16.67
C ALA A 14 3.22 10.79 -17.79
N SER A 15 4.53 10.90 -18.09
CA SER A 15 5.18 10.09 -19.12
C SER A 15 5.19 8.58 -18.84
N LEU A 16 4.98 8.18 -17.58
CA LEU A 16 4.89 6.79 -17.13
C LEU A 16 3.45 6.25 -17.13
N CYS A 17 2.48 7.11 -17.44
CA CYS A 17 1.06 6.81 -17.41
C CYS A 17 0.47 6.78 -18.84
N THR A 18 -0.64 6.08 -19.02
CA THR A 18 -1.37 6.07 -20.29
C THR A 18 -2.02 7.43 -20.57
N VAL A 19 -2.37 7.68 -21.84
CA VAL A 19 -3.06 8.93 -22.24
C VAL A 19 -4.40 9.09 -21.50
N ALA A 20 -5.12 8.00 -21.25
CA ALA A 20 -6.37 8.04 -20.49
C ALA A 20 -6.15 8.49 -19.05
N GLU A 21 -5.16 7.91 -18.36
CA GLU A 21 -4.80 8.28 -16.98
C GLU A 21 -4.31 9.74 -16.87
N GLN A 22 -3.57 10.22 -17.87
CA GLN A 22 -3.17 11.62 -17.95
C GLN A 22 -4.38 12.56 -18.10
N GLN A 23 -5.38 12.18 -18.91
CA GLN A 23 -6.61 12.94 -19.08
C GLN A 23 -7.44 12.96 -17.78
N GLU A 24 -7.55 11.84 -17.09
CA GLU A 24 -8.20 11.75 -15.79
C GLU A 24 -7.47 12.59 -14.75
N ALA A 25 -6.15 12.53 -14.69
CA ALA A 25 -5.34 13.35 -13.79
C ALA A 25 -5.59 14.84 -14.04
N ALA A 26 -5.65 15.27 -15.30
CA ALA A 26 -5.89 16.66 -15.68
C ALA A 26 -7.26 17.20 -15.21
N ALA A 27 -8.23 16.33 -14.93
CA ALA A 27 -9.53 16.72 -14.39
C ALA A 27 -9.50 17.15 -12.91
N PHE A 28 -8.44 16.77 -12.16
CA PHE A 28 -8.30 17.20 -10.77
C PHE A 28 -7.84 18.67 -10.68
N ALA A 29 -8.58 19.51 -10.00
CA ALA A 29 -8.25 20.92 -9.81
C ALA A 29 -6.97 21.12 -8.96
N ALA A 30 -6.76 20.26 -7.94
CA ALA A 30 -5.62 20.36 -7.03
C ALA A 30 -4.36 19.71 -7.64
N PRO A 31 -3.24 20.45 -7.82
CA PRO A 31 -2.01 19.90 -8.38
C PRO A 31 -1.49 18.69 -7.63
N ARG A 32 -1.53 18.74 -6.31
CA ARG A 32 -1.12 17.61 -5.47
C ARG A 32 -1.91 16.33 -5.78
N ARG A 33 -3.24 16.45 -5.97
CA ARG A 33 -4.08 15.31 -6.31
C ARG A 33 -3.72 14.70 -7.66
N ARG A 34 -3.33 15.54 -8.64
CA ARG A 34 -2.83 15.06 -9.93
C ARG A 34 -1.55 14.25 -9.76
N LEU A 35 -0.59 14.78 -8.98
CA LEU A 35 0.66 14.07 -8.71
C LEU A 35 0.43 12.73 -8.01
N GLU A 36 -0.39 12.70 -6.98
CA GLU A 36 -0.73 11.48 -6.25
C GLU A 36 -1.41 10.46 -7.17
N TYR A 37 -2.32 10.91 -8.03
CA TYR A 37 -2.99 10.06 -9.02
C TYR A 37 -1.99 9.45 -10.03
N LEU A 38 -1.16 10.28 -10.64
CA LEU A 38 -0.15 9.82 -11.60
C LEU A 38 0.88 8.89 -10.94
N ALA A 39 1.30 9.19 -9.71
CA ALA A 39 2.32 8.42 -9.02
C ALA A 39 1.87 6.97 -8.76
N TRP A 40 0.66 6.74 -8.25
CA TRP A 40 0.25 5.37 -8.00
C TRP A 40 -0.05 4.59 -9.29
N HIS A 41 -0.48 5.24 -10.38
CA HIS A 41 -0.61 4.61 -11.70
C HIS A 41 0.76 4.24 -12.27
N ALA A 42 1.73 5.17 -12.24
CA ALA A 42 3.10 4.89 -12.63
C ALA A 42 3.71 3.74 -11.82
N LEU A 43 3.42 3.70 -10.50
CA LEU A 43 3.85 2.60 -9.64
C LEU A 43 3.19 1.27 -10.01
N LEU A 44 1.89 1.27 -10.36
CA LEU A 44 1.20 0.10 -10.86
C LEU A 44 1.86 -0.43 -12.14
N HIS A 45 2.09 0.43 -13.14
CA HIS A 45 2.73 0.04 -14.40
C HIS A 45 4.16 -0.48 -14.22
N ALA A 46 4.88 0.08 -13.23
CA ALA A 46 6.20 -0.42 -12.87
C ALA A 46 6.18 -1.81 -12.23
N LEU A 47 5.12 -2.14 -11.48
CA LEU A 47 4.95 -3.43 -10.81
C LEU A 47 4.30 -4.48 -11.71
N LEU A 48 3.38 -4.06 -12.59
CA LEU A 48 2.55 -4.93 -13.42
C LEU A 48 2.23 -4.21 -14.74
N PRO A 49 3.18 -4.18 -15.69
CA PRO A 49 3.09 -3.39 -16.93
C PRO A 49 1.89 -3.73 -17.81
N GLU A 50 1.40 -4.97 -17.75
CA GLU A 50 0.27 -5.47 -18.54
C GLU A 50 -1.10 -5.10 -17.96
N ALA A 51 -1.16 -4.56 -16.75
CA ALA A 51 -2.42 -4.24 -16.10
C ALA A 51 -2.71 -2.74 -16.09
N HIS A 52 -3.99 -2.42 -16.10
CA HIS A 52 -4.53 -1.09 -15.83
C HIS A 52 -5.40 -1.15 -14.58
N ALA A 53 -5.61 -0.01 -13.94
CA ALA A 53 -6.60 0.11 -12.90
C ALA A 53 -7.89 0.69 -13.47
N ALA A 54 -9.02 0.12 -13.06
CA ALA A 54 -10.34 0.69 -13.22
C ALA A 54 -10.97 0.86 -11.83
N HIS A 55 -12.12 1.48 -11.76
CA HIS A 55 -12.89 1.57 -10.52
C HIS A 55 -14.13 0.66 -10.62
N ASP A 56 -14.39 -0.10 -9.57
CA ASP A 56 -15.64 -0.83 -9.44
C ASP A 56 -16.82 0.12 -9.10
N PRO A 57 -18.07 -0.36 -9.08
CA PRO A 57 -19.22 0.47 -8.74
C PRO A 57 -19.18 1.12 -7.36
N GLU A 58 -18.43 0.55 -6.42
CA GLU A 58 -18.20 1.06 -5.08
C GLU A 58 -17.04 2.08 -5.03
N GLY A 59 -16.37 2.32 -6.17
CA GLY A 59 -15.25 3.26 -6.29
C GLY A 59 -13.89 2.70 -5.90
N GLY A 60 -13.80 1.41 -5.61
CA GLY A 60 -12.53 0.74 -5.30
C GLY A 60 -11.70 0.42 -6.56
N PRO A 61 -10.36 0.43 -6.48
CA PRO A 61 -9.52 0.07 -7.61
C PRO A 61 -9.61 -1.43 -7.90
N VAL A 62 -9.68 -1.78 -9.19
CA VAL A 62 -9.65 -3.15 -9.69
C VAL A 62 -8.65 -3.27 -10.83
N LEU A 63 -7.98 -4.43 -10.93
CA LEU A 63 -7.06 -4.72 -12.02
C LEU A 63 -7.83 -5.13 -13.27
N VAL A 64 -7.49 -4.54 -14.39
CA VAL A 64 -7.98 -4.89 -15.70
C VAL A 64 -6.79 -5.30 -16.56
N PHE A 65 -6.90 -6.46 -17.19
CA PHE A 65 -5.90 -6.98 -18.13
C PHE A 65 -6.43 -6.84 -19.55
N PRO A 66 -5.60 -6.45 -20.53
CA PRO A 66 -6.00 -6.44 -21.92
C PRO A 66 -6.41 -7.86 -22.35
N SER A 67 -7.56 -7.97 -23.02
CA SER A 67 -7.98 -9.24 -23.62
C SER A 67 -6.87 -9.71 -24.58
N SER A 68 -6.51 -10.99 -24.52
CA SER A 68 -5.53 -11.59 -25.43
C SER A 68 -5.99 -11.43 -26.87
N GLY A 69 -5.60 -10.35 -27.54
CA GLY A 69 -6.02 -9.99 -28.91
C GLY A 69 -5.98 -8.51 -29.22
N GLN A 70 -5.82 -7.62 -28.24
CA GLN A 70 -5.60 -6.20 -28.48
C GLN A 70 -4.16 -5.84 -28.11
N ASN A 71 -3.47 -5.22 -29.05
CA ASN A 71 -2.07 -4.80 -28.96
C ASN A 71 -1.77 -4.13 -27.61
N THR A 72 -0.82 -4.69 -26.89
CA THR A 72 -0.11 -4.03 -25.81
C THR A 72 0.34 -2.65 -26.30
N PRO A 73 0.12 -1.56 -25.54
CA PRO A 73 0.70 -0.28 -25.91
C PRO A 73 2.22 -0.46 -25.99
N ALA A 74 2.74 -0.33 -27.20
CA ALA A 74 4.16 -0.42 -27.46
C ALA A 74 4.87 0.71 -26.73
N ASN A 75 5.93 0.36 -26.00
CA ASN A 75 6.94 1.26 -25.45
C ASN A 75 6.46 2.22 -24.36
N ILE A 76 6.53 1.77 -23.12
CA ILE A 76 6.89 2.66 -22.02
C ILE A 76 8.40 2.94 -22.19
N PRO A 77 8.84 4.15 -22.57
CA PRO A 77 10.25 4.45 -22.70
C PRO A 77 10.91 4.37 -21.33
N GLY A 78 11.90 3.55 -21.30
CA GLY A 78 13.00 3.44 -20.35
C GLY A 78 12.89 4.05 -18.97
N GLY A 79 12.98 3.17 -17.98
CA GLY A 79 13.59 3.45 -16.68
C GLY A 79 12.76 4.32 -15.74
N LEU A 80 12.28 3.70 -14.69
CA LEU A 80 11.82 4.44 -13.50
C LEU A 80 12.83 5.50 -13.08
N PRO A 81 12.35 6.68 -12.68
CA PRO A 81 13.21 7.66 -12.05
C PRO A 81 13.92 7.04 -10.85
N HIS A 82 15.13 7.44 -10.65
CA HIS A 82 16.13 6.95 -9.71
C HIS A 82 15.64 5.97 -8.63
N ARG A 83 16.27 4.79 -8.57
CA ARG A 83 16.06 3.66 -7.64
C ARG A 83 15.94 4.02 -6.14
N GLN A 84 16.16 5.28 -5.76
CA GLN A 84 16.23 5.72 -4.37
C GLN A 84 14.87 5.97 -3.71
N ASN A 85 13.80 6.16 -4.47
CA ASN A 85 12.51 6.58 -3.93
C ASN A 85 11.49 5.44 -3.72
N CYS A 86 11.80 4.21 -4.15
CA CYS A 86 10.93 3.07 -3.88
C CYS A 86 11.38 2.33 -2.62
N ILE A 87 10.56 2.39 -1.59
CA ILE A 87 10.76 1.71 -0.31
C ILE A 87 10.07 0.35 -0.37
N ARG A 88 10.84 -0.72 -0.15
CA ARG A 88 10.33 -2.09 -0.07
C ARG A 88 10.60 -2.64 1.32
N PRO A 89 9.57 -3.10 2.03
CA PRO A 89 9.83 -3.93 3.19
C PRO A 89 10.41 -5.27 2.73
N ASP A 90 11.67 -5.53 3.07
CA ASP A 90 12.34 -6.80 2.78
C ASP A 90 11.91 -7.84 3.81
N THR A 91 11.21 -8.87 3.39
CA THR A 91 10.84 -10.01 4.24
C THR A 91 11.81 -11.17 4.13
N GLY A 92 13.01 -10.97 3.60
CA GLY A 92 14.12 -11.93 3.67
C GLY A 92 13.72 -13.38 3.43
N LEU A 93 13.23 -13.75 2.25
CA LEU A 93 13.07 -15.15 1.84
C LEU A 93 13.74 -15.41 0.48
N HIS A 94 14.56 -16.40 0.50
CA HIS A 94 15.67 -16.85 -0.28
C HIS A 94 15.45 -17.14 -1.77
N LYS A 95 16.49 -16.73 -2.54
CA LYS A 95 17.33 -17.46 -3.52
C LYS A 95 16.67 -18.52 -4.42
N ASN A 96 16.91 -18.26 -5.70
CA ASN A 96 16.91 -19.10 -6.88
C ASN A 96 15.70 -19.00 -7.80
N ALA A 97 15.69 -17.95 -8.60
CA ALA A 97 15.27 -18.01 -9.99
C ALA A 97 16.02 -16.92 -10.74
N ARG A 98 16.90 -17.32 -11.65
CA ARG A 98 17.49 -16.43 -12.64
C ARG A 98 16.36 -15.89 -13.52
N SER A 99 16.05 -14.63 -13.35
CA SER A 99 15.36 -13.81 -14.31
C SER A 99 16.16 -12.55 -14.48
N GLU A 100 16.80 -12.43 -15.60
CA GLU A 100 17.59 -11.28 -15.99
C GLU A 100 16.66 -10.09 -16.23
N ASN A 101 17.00 -8.95 -15.58
CA ASN A 101 16.51 -7.59 -15.87
C ASN A 101 15.06 -7.20 -15.55
N ILE A 102 14.55 -7.56 -14.38
CA ILE A 102 13.46 -6.78 -13.77
C ILE A 102 14.04 -6.04 -12.56
N PRO A 103 14.09 -4.69 -12.54
CA PRO A 103 14.69 -3.93 -11.45
C PRO A 103 13.90 -4.00 -10.14
N PHE A 104 12.79 -4.72 -10.11
CA PHE A 104 11.95 -4.90 -8.94
C PHE A 104 11.77 -6.38 -8.61
N GLN A 105 12.45 -6.85 -7.57
CA GLN A 105 12.15 -8.15 -7.00
C GLN A 105 10.83 -8.06 -6.24
N HIS A 106 9.87 -8.88 -6.60
CA HIS A 106 8.62 -9.03 -5.85
C HIS A 106 8.92 -9.57 -4.46
N THR A 107 8.79 -8.74 -3.43
CA THR A 107 8.78 -9.22 -2.06
C THR A 107 7.40 -9.76 -1.73
N ARG A 108 7.31 -11.06 -1.52
CA ARG A 108 6.12 -11.71 -0.98
C ARG A 108 6.06 -11.47 0.53
N PHE A 109 4.99 -10.89 0.98
CA PHE A 109 4.57 -11.01 2.36
C PHE A 109 3.60 -12.19 2.47
N GLY A 110 3.98 -13.23 3.22
CA GLY A 110 3.21 -14.45 3.40
C GLY A 110 4.07 -15.70 3.20
N ASP A 111 3.70 -16.83 3.81
CA ASP A 111 4.38 -18.10 3.68
C ASP A 111 4.62 -18.48 2.22
N PRO A 112 5.78 -19.10 1.88
CA PRO A 112 6.04 -19.54 0.52
C PRO A 112 4.98 -20.58 0.14
N LEU A 113 4.19 -20.27 -0.89
CA LEU A 113 3.37 -21.27 -1.55
C LEU A 113 4.33 -22.34 -2.11
N GLN A 114 4.22 -23.56 -1.59
CA GLN A 114 5.08 -24.69 -1.91
C GLN A 114 4.85 -25.27 -3.32
N THR A 115 4.16 -24.58 -4.20
CA THR A 115 3.90 -25.06 -5.55
C THR A 115 4.31 -24.02 -6.58
N GLY A 116 5.12 -24.43 -7.56
CA GLY A 116 5.78 -23.63 -8.57
C GLY A 116 4.90 -22.89 -9.58
N GLU A 117 3.61 -22.74 -9.36
CA GLU A 117 2.74 -21.88 -10.15
C GLU A 117 2.35 -20.65 -9.35
N PHE A 118 2.78 -19.47 -9.82
CA PHE A 118 2.37 -18.20 -9.27
C PHE A 118 0.89 -17.97 -9.57
N ALA A 119 0.05 -17.91 -8.53
CA ALA A 119 -1.31 -17.46 -8.72
C ALA A 119 -1.29 -16.04 -9.34
N PRO A 120 -2.08 -15.78 -10.40
CA PRO A 120 -2.09 -14.48 -11.05
C PRO A 120 -2.52 -13.39 -10.07
N LEU A 121 -1.83 -12.25 -10.08
CA LEU A 121 -2.21 -11.09 -9.31
C LEU A 121 -3.56 -10.57 -9.81
N ARG A 122 -4.56 -10.51 -8.95
CA ARG A 122 -5.94 -10.14 -9.30
C ARG A 122 -6.49 -9.01 -8.46
N HIS A 123 -5.84 -8.71 -7.34
CA HIS A 123 -6.30 -7.70 -6.40
C HIS A 123 -5.27 -6.59 -6.27
N ILE A 124 -5.76 -5.38 -6.12
CA ILE A 124 -4.97 -4.18 -5.91
C ILE A 124 -5.53 -3.41 -4.72
N GLY A 125 -4.63 -2.89 -3.88
CA GLY A 125 -4.93 -1.86 -2.90
C GLY A 125 -4.08 -0.63 -3.18
N VAL A 126 -4.65 0.54 -3.02
CA VAL A 126 -3.99 1.83 -3.26
C VAL A 126 -4.23 2.76 -2.08
N SER A 127 -3.21 3.48 -1.68
CA SER A 127 -3.33 4.63 -0.79
C SER A 127 -2.30 5.70 -1.16
N HIS A 128 -2.59 6.94 -0.83
CA HIS A 128 -1.69 8.05 -1.03
C HIS A 128 -1.92 9.12 0.04
N ALA A 129 -0.85 9.65 0.59
CA ALA A 129 -0.88 10.71 1.59
C ALA A 129 0.44 11.49 1.58
N HIS A 130 0.36 12.80 1.73
CA HIS A 130 1.51 13.68 2.01
C HIS A 130 2.73 13.50 1.10
N GLY A 131 2.51 13.33 -0.21
CA GLY A 131 3.59 13.13 -1.17
C GLY A 131 4.12 11.69 -1.22
N TYR A 132 3.33 10.73 -0.76
CA TYR A 132 3.61 9.31 -0.93
C TYR A 132 2.46 8.62 -1.64
N ALA A 133 2.80 7.57 -2.39
CA ALA A 133 1.84 6.64 -2.99
C ALA A 133 2.21 5.21 -2.62
N ALA A 134 1.22 4.40 -2.26
CA ALA A 134 1.38 2.99 -1.95
C ALA A 134 0.50 2.14 -2.85
N VAL A 135 1.06 1.06 -3.40
CA VAL A 135 0.34 0.05 -4.18
C VAL A 135 0.68 -1.34 -3.64
N ILE A 136 -0.34 -2.12 -3.35
CA ILE A 136 -0.22 -3.55 -3.02
C ILE A 136 -0.93 -4.37 -4.10
N LEU A 137 -0.28 -5.42 -4.57
CA LEU A 137 -0.81 -6.38 -5.53
C LEU A 137 -0.81 -7.77 -4.90
N SER A 138 -1.88 -8.53 -5.07
CA SER A 138 -2.02 -9.86 -4.48
C SER A 138 -2.88 -10.77 -5.34
N ALA A 139 -2.69 -12.09 -5.18
CA ALA A 139 -3.61 -13.11 -5.68
C ALA A 139 -4.88 -13.23 -4.82
N GLN A 140 -4.86 -12.71 -3.61
CA GLN A 140 -5.97 -12.68 -2.65
C GLN A 140 -6.41 -11.24 -2.39
N PRO A 141 -7.62 -11.00 -1.87
CA PRO A 141 -8.04 -9.67 -1.48
C PRO A 141 -7.00 -8.97 -0.62
N CYS A 142 -6.73 -7.71 -0.91
CA CYS A 142 -5.72 -6.94 -0.19
C CYS A 142 -6.13 -5.48 -0.07
N ALA A 143 -5.59 -4.82 0.92
CA ALA A 143 -5.72 -3.38 1.09
C ALA A 143 -4.48 -2.78 1.74
N VAL A 144 -4.32 -1.49 1.55
CA VAL A 144 -3.25 -0.69 2.15
C VAL A 144 -3.80 0.69 2.51
N ASP A 145 -3.29 1.23 3.61
CA ASP A 145 -3.45 2.64 3.93
C ASP A 145 -2.16 3.24 4.46
N ILE A 146 -1.94 4.53 4.17
CA ILE A 146 -0.75 5.28 4.60
C ILE A 146 -1.14 6.66 5.10
N GLU A 147 -0.46 7.10 6.18
CA GLU A 147 -0.58 8.44 6.76
C GLU A 147 0.77 8.90 7.34
N PRO A 148 1.03 10.21 7.44
CA PRO A 148 2.16 10.66 8.24
C PRO A 148 2.05 10.15 9.69
N ALA A 149 3.17 9.67 10.21
CA ALA A 149 3.23 9.12 11.56
C ALA A 149 2.94 10.15 12.66
N ASP A 150 3.12 11.44 12.33
CA ASP A 150 2.90 12.60 13.20
C ASP A 150 1.62 13.39 12.86
N SER A 151 0.70 12.82 12.08
CA SER A 151 -0.59 13.45 11.79
C SER A 151 -1.34 13.82 13.06
N ASP A 152 -1.87 15.05 13.11
CA ASP A 152 -2.66 15.51 14.25
C ASP A 152 -4.08 14.94 14.24
N PHE A 153 -4.26 13.86 14.97
CA PHE A 153 -5.56 13.23 15.19
C PHE A 153 -6.30 13.72 16.45
N SER A 154 -5.80 14.72 17.18
CA SER A 154 -6.33 15.17 18.48
C SER A 154 -7.85 15.43 18.45
N ARG A 155 -8.37 15.99 17.34
CA ARG A 155 -9.80 16.27 17.16
C ARG A 155 -10.60 15.09 16.63
N ALA A 156 -9.96 14.18 15.89
CA ALA A 156 -10.62 13.09 15.18
C ALA A 156 -10.56 11.75 15.95
N ALA A 157 -9.56 11.54 16.81
CA ALA A 157 -9.29 10.26 17.47
C ALA A 157 -10.53 9.63 18.12
N ARG A 158 -11.34 10.42 18.83
CA ARG A 158 -12.59 9.97 19.46
C ARG A 158 -13.64 9.40 18.49
N ARG A 159 -13.48 9.61 17.18
CA ARG A 159 -14.40 9.13 16.14
C ARG A 159 -13.99 7.78 15.58
N PHE A 160 -12.78 7.31 15.90
CA PHE A 160 -12.27 6.04 15.41
C PHE A 160 -11.47 5.22 16.43
N ILE A 161 -11.09 5.77 17.59
CA ILE A 161 -10.42 5.03 18.68
C ILE A 161 -11.39 4.89 19.83
N SER A 162 -11.74 3.66 20.20
CA SER A 162 -12.52 3.36 21.40
C SER A 162 -11.62 3.30 22.65
N PRO A 163 -12.19 3.42 23.87
CA PRO A 163 -11.41 3.23 25.11
C PRO A 163 -10.73 1.87 25.20
N GLN A 164 -11.36 0.82 24.64
CA GLN A 164 -10.79 -0.53 24.60
C GLN A 164 -9.55 -0.59 23.69
N GLU A 165 -9.60 0.05 22.53
CA GLU A 165 -8.47 0.14 21.61
C GLU A 165 -7.34 1.01 22.19
N GLN A 166 -7.69 2.10 22.88
CA GLN A 166 -6.68 2.93 23.56
C GLN A 166 -5.88 2.13 24.60
N ALA A 167 -6.50 1.16 25.25
CA ALA A 167 -5.83 0.27 26.21
C ALA A 167 -4.88 -0.75 25.55
N LEU A 168 -4.96 -0.93 24.21
CA LEU A 168 -4.06 -1.83 23.45
C LEU A 168 -2.74 -1.16 23.06
N GLN A 169 -2.57 0.14 23.33
CA GLN A 169 -1.36 0.86 22.93
C GLN A 169 -0.12 0.21 23.54
N PRO A 170 0.83 -0.31 22.73
CA PRO A 170 2.06 -0.88 23.24
C PRO A 170 2.93 0.19 23.92
N CYS A 171 3.51 -0.13 25.08
CA CYS A 171 4.38 0.82 25.81
C CYS A 171 5.58 1.32 24.97
N ALA A 172 6.07 0.52 24.04
CA ALA A 172 7.18 0.87 23.16
C ALA A 172 6.76 1.72 21.95
N LEU A 173 5.45 1.85 21.68
CA LEU A 173 4.95 2.63 20.55
C LEU A 173 4.91 4.12 20.93
N PRO A 174 5.54 5.03 20.16
CA PRO A 174 5.42 6.46 20.38
C PRO A 174 3.95 6.90 20.43
N GLU A 175 3.62 7.75 21.40
CA GLU A 175 2.24 8.21 21.62
C GLU A 175 1.64 8.87 20.37
N ALA A 176 2.43 9.65 19.64
CA ALA A 176 2.00 10.32 18.42
C ALA A 176 1.73 9.33 17.27
N LEU A 177 2.40 8.18 17.23
CA LEU A 177 2.25 7.18 16.17
C LEU A 177 0.99 6.31 16.35
N PHE A 178 0.53 6.11 17.59
CA PHE A 178 -0.60 5.22 17.87
C PHE A 178 -1.88 5.60 17.11
N PRO A 179 -2.33 6.87 17.09
CA PRO A 179 -3.51 7.25 16.33
C PRO A 179 -3.36 7.03 14.82
N ALA A 180 -2.18 7.29 14.25
CA ALA A 180 -1.92 7.03 12.83
C ALA A 180 -2.00 5.53 12.50
N LEU A 181 -1.43 4.67 13.37
CA LEU A 181 -1.50 3.21 13.22
C LEU A 181 -2.95 2.71 13.27
N VAL A 182 -3.75 3.18 14.23
CA VAL A 182 -5.17 2.81 14.36
C VAL A 182 -5.98 3.31 13.16
N TRP A 183 -5.75 4.55 12.72
CA TRP A 183 -6.40 5.13 11.55
C TRP A 183 -6.12 4.29 10.30
N CYS A 184 -4.84 4.09 9.95
CA CYS A 184 -4.45 3.31 8.79
C CYS A 184 -5.01 1.88 8.84
N ALA A 185 -5.02 1.24 10.01
CA ALA A 185 -5.57 -0.10 10.16
C ALA A 185 -7.06 -0.14 9.83
N LYS A 186 -7.83 0.83 10.33
CA LYS A 186 -9.28 0.90 10.10
C LYS A 186 -9.62 1.29 8.67
N GLU A 187 -8.89 2.24 8.08
CA GLU A 187 -9.05 2.61 6.68
C GLU A 187 -8.67 1.45 5.73
N ALA A 188 -7.59 0.72 6.01
CA ALA A 188 -7.23 -0.47 5.24
C ALA A 188 -8.34 -1.53 5.30
N VAL A 189 -8.92 -1.78 6.50
CA VAL A 189 -10.03 -2.72 6.64
C VAL A 189 -11.29 -2.20 5.94
N TYR A 190 -11.62 -0.92 6.06
CA TYR A 190 -12.75 -0.30 5.37
C TYR A 190 -12.66 -0.52 3.84
N LYS A 191 -11.47 -0.25 3.27
CA LYS A 191 -11.17 -0.51 1.85
C LYS A 191 -11.26 -2.00 1.49
N TRP A 192 -10.89 -2.88 2.43
CA TRP A 192 -10.90 -4.33 2.21
C TRP A 192 -12.30 -4.92 2.19
N VAL A 193 -13.13 -4.58 3.20
CA VAL A 193 -14.46 -5.20 3.35
C VAL A 193 -15.47 -4.65 2.34
N ARG A 194 -15.24 -3.46 1.77
CA ARG A 194 -16.05 -2.82 0.73
C ARG A 194 -17.54 -2.72 1.07
N ILE A 195 -17.84 -2.47 2.32
CA ILE A 195 -19.20 -2.23 2.82
C ILE A 195 -19.33 -0.75 3.13
N SER A 196 -20.20 -0.06 2.40
CA SER A 196 -20.44 1.36 2.62
C SER A 196 -21.14 1.62 3.95
N GLY A 197 -20.80 2.76 4.59
CA GLY A 197 -21.45 3.19 5.82
C GLY A 197 -20.99 2.54 7.11
N LEU A 198 -19.93 1.70 7.07
CA LEU A 198 -19.30 1.18 8.29
C LEU A 198 -18.74 2.31 9.14
N SER A 199 -19.02 2.25 10.44
CA SER A 199 -18.42 3.13 11.43
C SER A 199 -17.02 2.65 11.79
N LEU A 200 -16.01 3.48 11.59
CA LEU A 200 -14.65 3.17 12.03
C LEU A 200 -14.57 2.93 13.55
N LEU A 201 -15.44 3.58 14.33
CA LEU A 201 -15.46 3.44 15.79
C LEU A 201 -16.17 2.15 16.25
N HIS A 202 -17.30 1.79 15.61
CA HIS A 202 -18.19 0.76 16.13
C HIS A 202 -18.12 -0.56 15.37
N ASP A 203 -17.92 -0.51 14.05
CA ASP A 203 -18.01 -1.68 13.18
C ASP A 203 -16.65 -2.29 12.82
N ILE A 204 -15.57 -1.49 12.95
CA ILE A 204 -14.19 -1.93 12.74
C ILE A 204 -13.44 -1.84 14.06
N ARG A 205 -13.06 -2.99 14.63
CA ARG A 205 -12.44 -3.04 15.96
C ARG A 205 -11.08 -3.72 15.91
N ILE A 206 -10.06 -3.03 16.39
CA ILE A 206 -8.77 -3.64 16.66
C ILE A 206 -8.88 -4.37 17.99
N THR A 207 -8.55 -5.66 18.00
CA THR A 207 -8.64 -6.51 19.19
C THR A 207 -7.27 -6.81 19.79
N GLU A 208 -6.21 -6.72 18.98
CA GLU A 208 -4.83 -6.97 19.43
C GLU A 208 -3.85 -6.13 18.61
N ILE A 209 -2.77 -5.70 19.26
CA ILE A 209 -1.61 -5.06 18.65
C ILE A 209 -0.36 -5.71 19.25
N HIS A 210 0.40 -6.41 18.43
CA HIS A 210 1.64 -7.06 18.82
C HIS A 210 2.83 -6.39 18.15
N PRO A 211 3.79 -5.84 18.88
CA PRO A 211 5.05 -5.40 18.29
C PRO A 211 5.78 -6.61 17.71
N GLU A 212 6.26 -6.50 16.50
CA GLU A 212 7.13 -7.49 15.88
C GLU A 212 8.57 -6.99 15.88
N THR A 213 9.50 -7.91 16.06
CA THR A 213 10.92 -7.53 16.05
C THR A 213 11.28 -7.00 14.67
N THR A 214 11.80 -5.79 14.61
CA THR A 214 12.29 -5.18 13.37
C THR A 214 13.32 -6.12 12.77
N ARG A 215 13.04 -6.69 11.61
CA ARG A 215 14.06 -7.37 10.83
C ARG A 215 14.98 -6.31 10.27
N THR A 216 16.07 -6.06 10.95
CA THR A 216 17.13 -5.22 10.40
C THR A 216 17.60 -5.85 9.11
N ASN A 217 17.60 -5.08 8.05
CA ASN A 217 18.07 -5.52 6.74
C ASN A 217 19.60 -5.79 6.84
N PRO A 218 20.08 -7.06 6.85
CA PRO A 218 21.49 -7.36 7.10
C PRO A 218 22.39 -7.06 5.90
N SER A 219 21.83 -6.72 4.77
CA SER A 219 22.57 -6.46 3.55
C SER A 219 22.38 -5.00 3.15
N GLY A 220 23.41 -4.18 3.26
CA GLY A 220 23.52 -2.78 2.90
C GLY A 220 22.98 -2.37 1.51
N THR A 221 21.74 -2.71 1.23
CA THR A 221 21.04 -2.51 -0.05
C THR A 221 20.46 -1.11 -0.24
N GLY A 222 20.81 -0.13 0.63
CA GLY A 222 20.41 1.26 0.43
C GLY A 222 18.91 1.56 0.66
N PHE A 223 18.14 0.61 1.20
CA PHE A 223 16.74 0.86 1.58
C PHE A 223 16.68 1.42 3.00
N PRO A 224 15.80 2.40 3.25
CA PRO A 224 15.58 2.89 4.61
C PRO A 224 15.12 1.75 5.52
N ALA A 225 15.61 1.77 6.75
CA ALA A 225 15.22 0.81 7.76
C ALA A 225 13.71 0.95 8.05
N LEU A 226 13.01 -0.19 8.10
CA LEU A 226 11.66 -0.19 8.64
C LEU A 226 11.74 0.01 10.15
N GLU A 227 10.98 0.97 10.62
CA GLU A 227 10.87 1.28 12.04
C GLU A 227 9.53 0.74 12.55
N ALA A 228 9.48 0.34 13.82
CA ALA A 228 8.25 0.00 14.52
C ALA A 228 7.29 -0.92 13.74
N PHE A 229 7.67 -2.20 13.60
CA PHE A 229 6.80 -3.20 12.94
C PHE A 229 5.76 -3.76 13.94
N HIS A 230 4.50 -3.86 13.51
CA HIS A 230 3.38 -4.34 14.32
C HIS A 230 2.47 -5.27 13.53
N ARG A 231 1.95 -6.30 14.20
CA ARG A 231 0.84 -7.10 13.72
C ARG A 231 -0.42 -6.71 14.47
N LEU A 232 -1.51 -6.50 13.73
CA LEU A 232 -2.79 -6.12 14.29
C LEU A 232 -3.84 -7.17 13.95
N THR A 233 -4.65 -7.53 14.94
CA THR A 233 -5.86 -8.33 14.73
C THR A 233 -7.05 -7.39 14.73
N VAL A 234 -7.85 -7.42 13.66
CA VAL A 234 -8.99 -6.52 13.47
C VAL A 234 -10.24 -7.32 13.15
N THR A 235 -11.36 -6.97 13.76
CA THR A 235 -12.67 -7.56 13.45
C THR A 235 -13.54 -6.54 12.72
N ALA A 236 -14.16 -6.96 11.62
CA ALA A 236 -15.12 -6.17 10.87
C ALA A 236 -16.08 -7.07 10.10
N ALA A 237 -17.36 -6.72 10.04
CA ALA A 237 -18.37 -7.45 9.27
C ALA A 237 -18.38 -8.96 9.56
N GLY A 238 -18.18 -9.37 10.82
CA GLY A 238 -18.14 -10.76 11.25
C GLY A 238 -16.88 -11.54 10.85
N LYS A 239 -15.87 -10.87 10.30
CA LYS A 239 -14.57 -11.46 9.91
C LYS A 239 -13.48 -11.00 10.87
N THR A 240 -12.46 -11.84 11.04
CA THR A 240 -11.20 -11.48 11.71
C THR A 240 -10.10 -11.37 10.66
N LEU A 241 -9.41 -10.25 10.62
CA LEU A 241 -8.39 -9.93 9.65
C LEU A 241 -7.05 -9.69 10.35
N GLN A 242 -5.96 -10.13 9.72
CA GLN A 242 -4.61 -9.86 10.17
C GLN A 242 -4.00 -8.76 9.31
N LEU A 243 -3.50 -7.72 9.96
CA LEU A 243 -2.84 -6.60 9.31
C LEU A 243 -1.40 -6.48 9.79
N HIS A 244 -0.59 -5.87 8.95
CA HIS A 244 0.79 -5.53 9.26
C HIS A 244 0.97 -4.02 9.17
N GLY A 245 1.51 -3.42 10.22
CA GLY A 245 1.81 -2.00 10.30
C GLY A 245 3.31 -1.76 10.47
N PHE A 246 3.84 -0.74 9.83
CA PHE A 246 5.23 -0.32 9.98
C PHE A 246 5.36 1.19 9.72
N THR A 247 6.47 1.76 10.16
CA THR A 247 6.86 3.12 9.80
C THR A 247 8.12 3.14 8.97
N VAL A 248 8.19 4.10 8.07
CA VAL A 248 9.33 4.33 7.21
C VAL A 248 9.34 5.79 6.76
N GLU A 249 10.47 6.48 6.93
CA GLU A 249 10.61 7.91 6.57
C GLU A 249 9.45 8.80 7.11
N GLY A 250 8.99 8.53 8.33
CA GLY A 250 7.90 9.30 8.95
C GLY A 250 6.50 8.98 8.42
N ILE A 251 6.34 7.95 7.59
CA ILE A 251 5.04 7.46 7.11
C ILE A 251 4.66 6.19 7.85
N CYS A 252 3.48 6.18 8.44
CA CYS A 252 2.82 4.98 8.94
C CYS A 252 2.13 4.29 7.77
N CYS A 253 2.38 3.00 7.60
CA CYS A 253 1.77 2.18 6.57
C CYS A 253 1.14 0.95 7.21
N VAL A 254 -0.11 0.64 6.87
CA VAL A 254 -0.79 -0.58 7.28
C VAL A 254 -1.37 -1.28 6.06
N TYR A 255 -1.15 -2.59 5.98
CA TYR A 255 -1.69 -3.40 4.90
C TYR A 255 -2.18 -4.76 5.40
N GLY A 256 -3.03 -5.41 4.60
CA GLY A 256 -3.49 -6.76 4.82
C GLY A 256 -3.66 -7.53 3.50
N ILE A 257 -3.56 -8.85 3.60
CA ILE A 257 -3.77 -9.82 2.51
C ILE A 257 -4.50 -11.02 3.10
N GLY A 258 -5.57 -11.52 2.43
CA GLY A 258 -6.25 -12.71 2.88
C GLY A 258 -7.64 -12.94 2.30
#